data_6401614882770b94d4f7831098d001bf
#
_entry.id   6401614882770b94d4f7831098d001bf
#
_cell.length_a   1.000
_cell.length_b   1.000
_cell.length_c   1.000
_cell.angle_alpha   90.00
_cell.angle_beta   90.00
_cell.angle_gamma   90.00
#
_symmetry.space_group_name_H-M   'P 1'
#
loop_
_entity.id
_entity.type
_entity.pdbx_description
1 polymer ?
#
loop_
_entity_poly.entity_id
_entity_poly.type
_entity_poly.pdbx_seq_one_letter_code
_entity_poly.pdbx_strand_id
1 'polypeptide(L)'
;MQDSSRPVTGYPVQNANGCAAPPPPVASGTAYPYVNPNPYPYYPAAPQPQNPRPTFLRRLFIAFALFLIIFGTVLLIFWLVLRPHFPDFTIQSLSLSNYNGTNQRVTATWNAQFKVSNPNKKLTIYYGDIASSVFYKDYFLAETRIGPFVQGTRNLTTVDASYSLVDAYVDGKVVDAINGDRRSSQVKFNVKVVADVGFRYGGWRGRRRLLRVWCNDVSLSGSSGKMTGGPKTCTVG
;
A
#
# COMPACT_ATOMS: atom_id res chain seq x y z
N MET A 1 -26.96 -74.94 19.59
CA MET A 1 -26.19 -75.80 18.70
C MET A 1 -25.06 -74.97 18.11
N GLN A 2 -23.86 -75.43 18.47
CA GLN A 2 -22.56 -75.24 17.80
C GLN A 2 -22.03 -73.79 17.68
N ASP A 3 -21.11 -73.41 18.50
CA ASP A 3 -19.70 -73.83 18.61
C ASP A 3 -18.89 -73.45 17.37
N SER A 4 -18.00 -72.46 17.57
CA SER A 4 -16.79 -72.35 16.77
C SER A 4 -15.73 -71.53 17.54
N SER A 5 -14.79 -72.27 18.02
CA SER A 5 -13.49 -71.90 18.58
C SER A 5 -12.71 -70.98 17.67
N ARG A 6 -12.24 -69.88 18.22
CA ARG A 6 -11.16 -69.04 17.67
C ARG A 6 -9.82 -69.39 18.35
N PRO A 7 -8.77 -69.58 17.60
CA PRO A 7 -7.43 -69.72 18.20
C PRO A 7 -6.93 -68.37 18.69
N VAL A 8 -6.53 -68.34 19.95
CA VAL A 8 -5.84 -67.16 20.57
C VAL A 8 -4.36 -67.21 20.22
N THR A 9 -3.89 -66.28 19.45
CA THR A 9 -2.46 -66.06 19.24
C THR A 9 -1.92 -65.21 20.37
N GLY A 10 -1.13 -65.82 21.26
CA GLY A 10 -0.45 -65.12 22.32
C GLY A 10 0.82 -64.44 21.79
N TYR A 11 1.02 -63.16 22.07
CA TYR A 11 2.27 -62.44 21.86
C TYR A 11 3.24 -62.72 23.03
N PRO A 12 4.52 -62.93 22.82
CA PRO A 12 5.51 -63.05 23.89
C PRO A 12 5.79 -61.68 24.51
N VAL A 13 5.61 -61.56 25.80
CA VAL A 13 6.02 -60.41 26.61
C VAL A 13 7.49 -60.50 26.84
N GLN A 14 8.27 -59.52 26.38
CA GLN A 14 9.68 -59.33 26.79
C GLN A 14 9.71 -58.84 28.22
N ASN A 15 10.24 -59.70 29.07
CA ASN A 15 10.54 -59.32 30.46
C ASN A 15 12.04 -59.04 30.58
N ALA A 16 12.39 -57.82 30.84
CA ALA A 16 13.75 -57.41 31.19
C ALA A 16 13.89 -57.62 32.71
N ASN A 17 14.72 -58.56 33.12
CA ASN A 17 15.65 -58.39 34.22
C ASN A 17 16.38 -59.70 34.52
N GLY A 18 17.72 -59.61 34.52
CA GLY A 18 18.61 -60.71 34.62
C GLY A 18 18.68 -61.30 36.03
N CYS A 19 18.89 -62.61 36.04
CA CYS A 19 19.69 -63.32 37.03
C CYS A 19 20.05 -64.69 36.44
N ALA A 20 21.31 -64.99 36.39
CA ALA A 20 21.85 -66.24 35.89
C ALA A 20 21.51 -67.39 36.81
N ALA A 21 20.93 -68.47 36.27
CA ALA A 21 20.78 -69.75 36.95
C ALA A 21 21.98 -70.68 36.58
N PRO A 22 22.46 -71.55 37.52
CA PRO A 22 23.58 -72.41 37.31
C PRO A 22 23.26 -73.55 36.32
N PRO A 23 24.27 -74.09 35.62
CA PRO A 23 24.06 -75.09 34.58
C PRO A 23 23.70 -76.47 35.19
N PRO A 24 22.85 -77.28 34.56
CA PRO A 24 22.57 -78.61 34.93
C PRO A 24 23.71 -79.59 34.52
N PRO A 25 23.84 -80.75 35.18
CA PRO A 25 24.96 -81.65 34.98
C PRO A 25 24.94 -82.32 33.61
N VAL A 26 26.14 -82.56 33.09
CA VAL A 26 26.41 -83.16 31.78
C VAL A 26 26.03 -84.61 31.76
N ALA A 27 25.05 -85.04 31.02
CA ALA A 27 24.83 -86.43 30.65
C ALA A 27 25.72 -86.80 29.42
N SER A 28 26.67 -87.68 29.57
CA SER A 28 27.46 -88.23 28.50
C SER A 28 26.62 -89.14 27.62
N GLY A 29 26.15 -88.61 26.50
CA GLY A 29 25.48 -89.34 25.42
C GLY A 29 26.40 -89.39 24.21
N THR A 30 26.74 -90.59 23.75
CA THR A 30 27.49 -90.86 22.53
C THR A 30 26.89 -90.17 21.31
N ALA A 31 27.59 -89.17 20.77
CA ALA A 31 27.15 -88.48 19.55
C ALA A 31 27.42 -89.32 18.32
N TYR A 32 26.36 -89.72 17.64
CA TYR A 32 26.50 -90.16 16.27
C TYR A 32 26.76 -88.95 15.35
N PRO A 33 27.66 -89.04 14.35
CA PRO A 33 27.92 -87.96 13.45
C PRO A 33 26.69 -87.76 12.52
N TYR A 34 25.98 -86.72 12.78
CA TYR A 34 24.90 -86.24 11.83
C TYR A 34 25.59 -85.62 10.63
N VAL A 35 25.63 -86.30 9.56
CA VAL A 35 26.03 -85.78 8.24
C VAL A 35 24.84 -85.03 7.70
N ASN A 36 24.92 -83.72 7.69
CA ASN A 36 23.92 -82.89 7.04
C ASN A 36 24.22 -82.87 5.52
N PRO A 37 23.32 -83.49 4.68
CA PRO A 37 23.67 -83.69 3.27
C PRO A 37 23.20 -82.57 2.36
N ASN A 38 22.89 -81.38 2.89
CA ASN A 38 22.41 -80.33 1.98
C ASN A 38 22.90 -78.91 2.37
N PRO A 39 24.03 -78.44 1.84
CA PRO A 39 24.29 -77.00 1.86
C PRO A 39 23.31 -76.36 0.89
N TYR A 40 22.25 -75.73 1.43
CA TYR A 40 21.45 -74.82 0.64
C TYR A 40 22.37 -73.77 0.02
N PRO A 41 22.31 -73.52 -1.28
CA PRO A 41 23.12 -72.47 -1.88
C PRO A 41 22.69 -71.16 -1.27
N TYR A 42 23.67 -70.46 -0.64
CA TYR A 42 23.52 -69.10 -0.15
C TYR A 42 23.29 -68.21 -1.38
N TYR A 43 22.04 -67.83 -1.61
CA TYR A 43 21.72 -66.77 -2.57
C TYR A 43 22.00 -65.44 -1.88
N PRO A 44 22.97 -64.61 -2.39
CA PRO A 44 23.14 -63.26 -1.92
C PRO A 44 21.83 -62.54 -2.08
N ALA A 45 21.32 -61.92 -1.01
CA ALA A 45 20.13 -61.11 -1.09
C ALA A 45 20.31 -60.06 -2.21
N ALA A 46 19.41 -60.06 -3.18
CA ALA A 46 19.44 -59.07 -4.26
C ALA A 46 19.44 -57.67 -3.64
N PRO A 47 20.31 -56.77 -4.11
CA PRO A 47 20.34 -55.40 -3.60
C PRO A 47 18.96 -54.81 -3.75
N GLN A 48 18.36 -54.42 -2.62
CA GLN A 48 17.06 -53.74 -2.64
C GLN A 48 17.18 -52.46 -3.47
N PRO A 49 16.29 -52.24 -4.43
CA PRO A 49 16.34 -51.00 -5.20
C PRO A 49 16.12 -49.82 -4.26
N GLN A 50 17.21 -49.07 -4.04
CA GLN A 50 17.14 -47.81 -3.31
C GLN A 50 16.25 -46.86 -4.11
N ASN A 51 15.10 -46.53 -3.56
CA ASN A 51 14.12 -45.67 -4.18
C ASN A 51 14.67 -44.22 -4.18
N PRO A 52 15.18 -43.68 -5.30
CA PRO A 52 15.86 -42.39 -5.34
C PRO A 52 14.87 -41.19 -5.31
N ARG A 53 13.57 -41.48 -5.16
CA ARG A 53 12.50 -40.52 -5.33
C ARG A 53 12.36 -39.43 -4.24
N PRO A 54 12.64 -39.66 -2.93
CA PRO A 54 12.42 -38.60 -1.92
C PRO A 54 13.41 -37.45 -2.02
N THR A 55 14.64 -37.70 -2.49
CA THR A 55 15.68 -36.67 -2.57
C THR A 55 15.46 -35.69 -3.72
N PHE A 56 14.95 -36.15 -4.87
CA PHE A 56 14.64 -35.27 -6.00
C PHE A 56 13.48 -34.34 -5.68
N LEU A 57 12.36 -34.88 -5.18
CA LEU A 57 11.21 -34.08 -4.77
C LEU A 57 11.58 -33.05 -3.69
N ARG A 58 12.36 -33.44 -2.69
CA ARG A 58 12.83 -32.52 -1.64
C ARG A 58 13.66 -31.37 -2.23
N ARG A 59 14.58 -31.66 -3.15
CA ARG A 59 15.39 -30.65 -3.84
C ARG A 59 14.50 -29.72 -4.69
N LEU A 60 13.51 -30.28 -5.40
CA LEU A 60 12.54 -29.52 -6.18
C LEU A 60 11.74 -28.58 -5.28
N PHE A 61 11.24 -29.06 -4.14
CA PHE A 61 10.52 -28.22 -3.18
C PHE A 61 11.41 -27.11 -2.61
N ILE A 62 12.65 -27.41 -2.27
CA ILE A 62 13.59 -26.38 -1.78
C ILE A 62 13.86 -25.34 -2.86
N ALA A 63 14.13 -25.76 -4.08
CA ALA A 63 14.34 -24.84 -5.20
C ALA A 63 13.12 -23.97 -5.48
N PHE A 64 11.92 -24.54 -5.44
CA PHE A 64 10.66 -23.82 -5.61
C PHE A 64 10.42 -22.84 -4.46
N ALA A 65 10.67 -23.23 -3.21
CA ALA A 65 10.55 -22.34 -2.06
C ALA A 65 11.51 -21.15 -2.15
N LEU A 66 12.77 -21.40 -2.52
CA LEU A 66 13.77 -20.34 -2.74
C LEU A 66 13.35 -19.42 -3.89
N PHE A 67 12.84 -19.97 -4.99
CA PHE A 67 12.29 -19.16 -6.09
C PHE A 67 11.14 -18.25 -5.62
N LEU A 68 10.19 -18.77 -4.83
CA LEU A 68 9.08 -17.97 -4.30
C LEU A 68 9.57 -16.86 -3.36
N ILE A 69 10.57 -17.15 -2.53
CA ILE A 69 11.16 -16.15 -1.63
C ILE A 69 11.81 -15.02 -2.44
N ILE A 70 12.67 -15.39 -3.41
CA ILE A 70 13.36 -14.40 -4.26
C ILE A 70 12.34 -13.59 -5.07
N PHE A 71 11.39 -14.27 -5.71
CA PHE A 71 10.34 -13.62 -6.50
C PHE A 71 9.47 -12.70 -5.65
N GLY A 72 9.05 -13.17 -4.46
CA GLY A 72 8.29 -12.37 -3.50
C GLY A 72 9.06 -11.14 -3.00
N THR A 73 10.36 -11.28 -2.72
CA THR A 73 11.20 -10.13 -2.31
C THR A 73 11.37 -9.12 -3.44
N VAL A 74 11.55 -9.57 -4.68
CA VAL A 74 11.62 -8.68 -5.86
C VAL A 74 10.31 -7.93 -6.05
N LEU A 75 9.17 -8.60 -5.96
CA LEU A 75 7.86 -7.96 -6.04
C LEU A 75 7.63 -6.95 -4.90
N LEU A 76 8.05 -7.29 -3.68
CA LEU A 76 7.95 -6.39 -2.53
C LEU A 76 8.79 -5.11 -2.75
N ILE A 77 10.03 -5.25 -3.19
CA ILE A 77 10.91 -4.12 -3.50
C ILE A 77 10.31 -3.27 -4.61
N PHE A 78 9.81 -3.91 -5.67
CA PHE A 78 9.15 -3.22 -6.77
C PHE A 78 7.92 -2.42 -6.29
N TRP A 79 7.10 -3.01 -5.44
CA TRP A 79 5.93 -2.35 -4.85
C TRP A 79 6.32 -1.17 -3.96
N LEU A 80 7.34 -1.31 -3.11
CA LEU A 80 7.83 -0.22 -2.25
C LEU A 80 8.43 0.93 -3.05
N VAL A 81 9.18 0.63 -4.12
CA VAL A 81 9.83 1.65 -4.97
C VAL A 81 8.82 2.40 -5.85
N LEU A 82 7.74 1.73 -6.26
CA LEU A 82 6.70 2.30 -7.12
C LEU A 82 5.50 2.86 -6.33
N ARG A 83 5.55 2.87 -5.01
CA ARG A 83 4.48 3.46 -4.20
C ARG A 83 4.30 4.94 -4.59
N PRO A 84 3.14 5.31 -5.16
CA PRO A 84 2.91 6.69 -5.57
C PRO A 84 2.70 7.58 -4.35
N HIS A 85 3.45 8.68 -4.31
CA HIS A 85 3.20 9.76 -3.36
C HIS A 85 2.39 10.83 -4.06
N PHE A 86 1.40 11.38 -3.36
CA PHE A 86 0.64 12.51 -3.85
C PHE A 86 1.54 13.74 -3.99
N PRO A 87 1.22 14.65 -4.93
CA PRO A 87 1.95 15.89 -5.09
C PRO A 87 1.72 16.83 -3.90
N ASP A 88 2.74 17.61 -3.58
CA ASP A 88 2.64 18.67 -2.57
C ASP A 88 2.16 19.95 -3.24
N PHE A 89 1.16 20.59 -2.64
CA PHE A 89 0.61 21.88 -3.06
C PHE A 89 0.95 22.96 -2.04
N THR A 90 1.42 24.09 -2.56
CA THR A 90 1.70 25.29 -1.76
C THR A 90 1.06 26.46 -2.48
N ILE A 91 0.19 27.20 -1.79
CA ILE A 91 -0.30 28.48 -2.32
C ILE A 91 0.79 29.54 -2.12
N GLN A 92 1.28 30.10 -3.23
CA GLN A 92 2.35 31.09 -3.25
C GLN A 92 1.80 32.50 -3.03
N SER A 93 0.68 32.77 -3.68
CA SER A 93 -0.02 34.06 -3.55
C SER A 93 -1.51 33.86 -3.75
N LEU A 94 -2.26 34.73 -3.11
CA LEU A 94 -3.70 34.93 -3.33
C LEU A 94 -3.93 36.45 -3.29
N SER A 95 -4.63 36.96 -4.27
CA SER A 95 -5.01 38.38 -4.31
C SER A 95 -6.50 38.50 -4.59
N LEU A 96 -7.11 39.48 -3.98
CA LEU A 96 -8.50 39.88 -4.16
C LEU A 96 -8.54 41.27 -4.80
N SER A 97 -9.12 41.39 -5.95
CA SER A 97 -9.32 42.66 -6.68
C SER A 97 -10.79 42.86 -7.03
N ASN A 98 -11.16 44.08 -7.38
CA ASN A 98 -12.50 44.47 -7.83
C ASN A 98 -13.63 44.03 -6.85
N TYR A 99 -13.34 44.02 -5.56
CA TYR A 99 -14.33 43.62 -4.57
C TYR A 99 -15.33 44.74 -4.31
N ASN A 100 -16.58 44.44 -4.64
CA ASN A 100 -17.75 45.26 -4.29
C ASN A 100 -18.85 44.33 -3.71
N GLY A 101 -19.13 44.50 -2.43
CA GLY A 101 -20.19 43.73 -1.73
C GLY A 101 -21.22 44.67 -1.15
N THR A 102 -22.35 44.85 -1.88
CA THR A 102 -23.46 45.71 -1.47
C THR A 102 -24.79 45.02 -1.76
N ASN A 103 -25.79 45.20 -0.89
CA ASN A 103 -27.15 44.73 -1.09
C ASN A 103 -27.25 43.23 -1.45
N GLN A 104 -26.48 42.39 -0.77
CA GLN A 104 -26.43 40.93 -1.02
C GLN A 104 -25.93 40.56 -2.43
N ARG A 105 -25.29 41.49 -3.11
CA ARG A 105 -24.66 41.30 -4.39
C ARG A 105 -23.15 41.45 -4.25
N VAL A 106 -22.38 40.55 -4.82
CA VAL A 106 -20.93 40.59 -4.75
C VAL A 106 -20.31 40.50 -6.14
N THR A 107 -19.43 41.44 -6.40
CA THR A 107 -18.48 41.36 -7.53
C THR A 107 -17.07 41.28 -6.95
N ALA A 108 -16.29 40.30 -7.38
CA ALA A 108 -14.93 40.10 -6.90
C ALA A 108 -14.13 39.25 -7.87
N THR A 109 -12.82 39.47 -7.88
CA THR A 109 -11.87 38.65 -8.65
C THR A 109 -10.76 38.19 -7.71
N TRP A 110 -10.57 36.86 -7.61
CA TRP A 110 -9.44 36.29 -6.90
C TRP A 110 -8.43 35.75 -7.90
N ASN A 111 -7.15 36.01 -7.70
CA ASN A 111 -6.06 35.40 -8.46
C ASN A 111 -5.16 34.65 -7.49
N ALA A 112 -5.08 33.33 -7.67
CA ALA A 112 -4.24 32.44 -6.90
C ALA A 112 -3.13 31.88 -7.75
N GLN A 113 -1.95 31.74 -7.15
CA GLN A 113 -0.83 31.04 -7.73
C GLN A 113 -0.42 29.88 -6.83
N PHE A 114 -0.41 28.69 -7.41
CA PHE A 114 -0.02 27.46 -6.72
C PHE A 114 1.33 26.97 -7.22
N LYS A 115 2.16 26.54 -6.30
CA LYS A 115 3.37 25.79 -6.56
C LYS A 115 3.07 24.33 -6.28
N VAL A 116 3.15 23.50 -7.30
CA VAL A 116 2.91 22.07 -7.24
C VAL A 116 4.24 21.33 -7.36
N SER A 117 4.54 20.45 -6.43
CA SER A 117 5.77 19.65 -6.42
C SER A 117 5.46 18.17 -6.56
N ASN A 118 6.12 17.49 -7.50
CA ASN A 118 6.06 16.05 -7.62
C ASN A 118 7.18 15.41 -6.80
N PRO A 119 6.92 14.78 -5.63
CA PRO A 119 7.95 14.14 -4.82
C PRO A 119 8.46 12.82 -5.42
N ASN A 120 7.76 12.28 -6.42
CA ASN A 120 8.09 10.98 -6.99
C ASN A 120 9.37 11.02 -7.81
N LYS A 121 10.31 10.12 -7.51
CA LYS A 121 11.59 9.99 -8.22
C LYS A 121 11.47 9.29 -9.58
N LYS A 122 10.41 8.50 -9.78
CA LYS A 122 10.25 7.62 -10.94
C LYS A 122 8.88 7.73 -11.60
N LEU A 123 7.92 8.45 -11.01
CA LEU A 123 6.57 8.57 -11.50
C LEU A 123 6.32 9.98 -12.05
N THR A 124 5.81 10.03 -13.27
CA THR A 124 5.22 11.22 -13.88
C THR A 124 3.76 11.32 -13.45
N ILE A 125 3.29 12.52 -13.11
CA ILE A 125 1.91 12.78 -12.72
C ILE A 125 1.20 13.50 -13.87
N TYR A 126 0.04 12.99 -14.23
CA TYR A 126 -0.88 13.61 -15.18
C TYR A 126 -2.05 14.20 -14.41
N TYR A 127 -2.30 15.46 -14.61
CA TYR A 127 -3.45 16.15 -14.08
C TYR A 127 -4.48 16.32 -15.19
N GLY A 128 -5.66 15.73 -14.99
CA GLY A 128 -6.79 15.83 -15.92
C GLY A 128 -7.65 17.05 -15.59
N ASP A 129 -8.96 16.85 -15.38
CA ASP A 129 -9.86 17.90 -14.97
C ASP A 129 -9.47 18.44 -13.60
N ILE A 130 -9.22 19.73 -13.52
CA ILE A 130 -8.85 20.43 -12.29
C ILE A 130 -9.87 21.52 -12.04
N ALA A 131 -10.66 21.36 -10.98
CA ALA A 131 -11.56 22.39 -10.48
C ALA A 131 -10.95 23.03 -9.24
N SER A 132 -10.96 24.34 -9.17
CA SER A 132 -10.51 25.08 -8.00
C SER A 132 -11.59 26.05 -7.54
N SER A 133 -11.88 26.05 -6.24
CA SER A 133 -12.98 26.80 -5.65
C SER A 133 -12.49 27.66 -4.49
N VAL A 134 -13.03 28.86 -4.35
CA VAL A 134 -12.77 29.78 -3.24
C VAL A 134 -13.97 29.82 -2.30
N PHE A 135 -13.69 29.76 -1.01
CA PHE A 135 -14.68 29.83 0.06
C PHE A 135 -14.32 30.93 1.05
N TYR A 136 -15.34 31.56 1.59
CA TYR A 136 -15.22 32.35 2.81
C TYR A 136 -15.77 31.51 3.97
N LYS A 137 -14.91 31.14 4.91
CA LYS A 137 -15.25 30.07 5.89
C LYS A 137 -15.73 28.81 5.14
N ASP A 138 -16.99 28.43 5.33
CA ASP A 138 -17.61 27.29 4.65
C ASP A 138 -18.54 27.69 3.49
N TYR A 139 -18.67 29.00 3.23
CA TYR A 139 -19.55 29.49 2.17
C TYR A 139 -18.79 29.55 0.83
N PHE A 140 -19.34 28.84 -0.16
CA PHE A 140 -18.80 28.82 -1.51
C PHE A 140 -19.01 30.18 -2.18
N LEU A 141 -17.95 30.71 -2.80
CA LEU A 141 -17.99 31.98 -3.50
C LEU A 141 -17.86 31.83 -5.01
N ALA A 142 -16.79 31.20 -5.47
CA ALA A 142 -16.50 31.07 -6.90
C ALA A 142 -15.69 29.81 -7.20
N GLU A 143 -15.81 29.32 -8.44
CA GLU A 143 -15.05 28.20 -8.95
C GLU A 143 -14.43 28.56 -10.29
N THR A 144 -13.27 28.00 -10.57
CA THR A 144 -12.60 28.06 -11.87
C THR A 144 -12.03 26.71 -12.26
N ARG A 145 -11.85 26.52 -13.56
CA ARG A 145 -11.17 25.33 -14.08
C ARG A 145 -9.78 25.68 -14.54
N ILE A 146 -8.84 24.82 -14.20
CA ILE A 146 -7.43 24.90 -14.57
C ILE A 146 -7.20 23.87 -15.67
N GLY A 147 -6.47 24.26 -16.72
CA GLY A 147 -6.17 23.36 -17.83
C GLY A 147 -5.34 22.14 -17.37
N PRO A 148 -5.49 21.00 -18.07
CA PRO A 148 -4.72 19.80 -17.75
C PRO A 148 -3.23 20.02 -18.03
N PHE A 149 -2.38 19.41 -17.20
CA PHE A 149 -0.93 19.46 -17.37
C PHE A 149 -0.25 18.16 -16.94
N VAL A 150 1.02 18.04 -17.31
CA VAL A 150 1.84 16.88 -17.00
C VAL A 150 3.07 17.33 -16.23
N GLN A 151 3.36 16.63 -15.15
CA GLN A 151 4.49 16.94 -14.29
C GLN A 151 5.46 15.76 -14.24
N GLY A 152 6.69 15.99 -14.75
CA GLY A 152 7.77 15.02 -14.70
C GLY A 152 8.20 14.67 -13.28
N THR A 153 9.09 13.70 -13.19
CA THR A 153 9.67 13.26 -11.90
C THR A 153 10.42 14.40 -11.22
N ARG A 154 10.22 14.58 -9.90
CA ARG A 154 10.87 15.63 -9.09
C ARG A 154 10.71 17.04 -9.65
N ASN A 155 9.74 17.23 -10.53
CA ASN A 155 9.52 18.54 -11.14
C ASN A 155 8.64 19.42 -10.25
N LEU A 156 8.78 20.72 -10.47
CA LEU A 156 8.06 21.76 -9.79
C LEU A 156 7.37 22.61 -10.84
N THR A 157 6.07 22.80 -10.69
CA THR A 157 5.24 23.52 -11.67
C THR A 157 4.46 24.60 -10.95
N THR A 158 4.43 25.79 -11.54
CA THR A 158 3.57 26.88 -11.07
C THR A 158 2.28 26.86 -11.88
N VAL A 159 1.14 26.98 -11.17
CA VAL A 159 -0.20 26.92 -11.75
C VAL A 159 -0.99 28.11 -11.25
N ASP A 160 -1.57 28.87 -12.17
CA ASP A 160 -2.38 30.04 -11.89
C ASP A 160 -3.89 29.72 -11.97
N ALA A 161 -4.67 30.29 -11.09
CA ALA A 161 -6.12 30.15 -11.07
C ALA A 161 -6.75 31.55 -10.85
N SER A 162 -7.65 31.92 -11.75
CA SER A 162 -8.41 33.16 -11.65
C SER A 162 -9.89 32.84 -11.43
N TYR A 163 -10.46 33.38 -10.38
CA TYR A 163 -11.85 33.20 -10.01
C TYR A 163 -12.58 34.52 -10.19
N SER A 164 -13.72 34.48 -10.81
CA SER A 164 -14.53 35.67 -11.05
C SER A 164 -15.95 35.46 -10.51
N LEU A 165 -16.39 36.40 -9.74
CA LEU A 165 -17.76 36.53 -9.24
C LEU A 165 -18.29 37.87 -9.71
N VAL A 166 -19.35 37.88 -10.53
CA VAL A 166 -19.90 39.10 -11.11
C VAL A 166 -21.36 39.21 -10.72
N ASP A 167 -21.69 40.25 -9.94
CA ASP A 167 -23.05 40.58 -9.51
C ASP A 167 -23.84 39.36 -8.99
N ALA A 168 -23.17 38.46 -8.29
CA ALA A 168 -23.78 37.26 -7.78
C ALA A 168 -24.44 37.48 -6.40
N TYR A 169 -25.54 36.78 -6.20
CA TYR A 169 -26.20 36.79 -4.90
C TYR A 169 -25.40 36.02 -3.87
N VAL A 170 -25.10 36.67 -2.76
CA VAL A 170 -24.41 36.10 -1.58
C VAL A 170 -25.22 36.48 -0.35
N ASP A 171 -25.40 35.55 0.59
CA ASP A 171 -26.11 35.81 1.85
C ASP A 171 -25.58 37.10 2.53
N GLY A 172 -26.51 37.96 2.95
CA GLY A 172 -26.17 39.24 3.55
C GLY A 172 -25.25 39.14 4.76
N LYS A 173 -25.40 38.11 5.61
CA LYS A 173 -24.54 37.85 6.75
C LYS A 173 -23.09 37.55 6.33
N VAL A 174 -22.91 36.85 5.20
CA VAL A 174 -21.60 36.56 4.63
C VAL A 174 -20.96 37.83 4.08
N VAL A 175 -21.74 38.65 3.34
CA VAL A 175 -21.27 39.95 2.81
C VAL A 175 -20.82 40.87 3.94
N ASP A 176 -21.66 40.99 4.98
CA ASP A 176 -21.36 41.83 6.16
C ASP A 176 -20.12 41.33 6.91
N ALA A 177 -19.99 40.02 7.04
CA ALA A 177 -18.81 39.41 7.68
C ALA A 177 -17.54 39.67 6.88
N ILE A 178 -17.54 39.50 5.54
CA ILE A 178 -16.39 39.80 4.68
C ILE A 178 -16.03 41.29 4.78
N ASN A 179 -17.05 42.16 4.72
CA ASN A 179 -16.86 43.61 4.85
C ASN A 179 -16.29 43.99 6.22
N GLY A 180 -16.76 43.35 7.30
CA GLY A 180 -16.24 43.50 8.65
C GLY A 180 -14.75 43.09 8.77
N ASP A 181 -14.44 41.91 8.30
CA ASP A 181 -13.07 41.39 8.30
C ASP A 181 -12.12 42.27 7.48
N ARG A 182 -12.55 42.77 6.33
CA ARG A 182 -11.75 43.69 5.51
C ARG A 182 -11.48 45.01 6.23
N ARG A 183 -12.44 45.54 6.99
CA ARG A 183 -12.25 46.75 7.81
C ARG A 183 -11.34 46.51 9.00
N SER A 184 -11.35 45.29 9.55
CA SER A 184 -10.46 44.87 10.65
C SER A 184 -9.04 44.50 10.22
N SER A 185 -8.64 44.86 9.00
CA SER A 185 -7.32 44.71 8.40
C SER A 185 -6.99 43.37 7.81
N GLN A 186 -7.76 42.28 8.06
CA GLN A 186 -7.42 40.96 7.56
C GLN A 186 -8.68 40.15 7.27
N VAL A 187 -8.76 39.56 6.06
CA VAL A 187 -9.81 38.62 5.67
C VAL A 187 -9.19 37.27 5.31
N LYS A 188 -9.84 36.17 5.71
CA LYS A 188 -9.36 34.80 5.46
C LYS A 188 -10.26 34.11 4.45
N PHE A 189 -9.63 33.47 3.48
CA PHE A 189 -10.31 32.62 2.51
C PHE A 189 -9.76 31.20 2.55
N ASN A 190 -10.59 30.25 2.20
CA ASN A 190 -10.21 28.87 2.00
C ASN A 190 -10.22 28.56 0.50
N VAL A 191 -9.20 27.88 0.01
CA VAL A 191 -9.13 27.46 -1.39
C VAL A 191 -9.08 25.94 -1.46
N LYS A 192 -9.99 25.37 -2.24
CA LYS A 192 -10.05 23.94 -2.49
C LYS A 192 -9.69 23.67 -3.93
N VAL A 193 -8.83 22.68 -4.15
CA VAL A 193 -8.52 22.16 -5.49
C VAL A 193 -8.91 20.70 -5.54
N VAL A 194 -9.64 20.32 -6.59
CA VAL A 194 -10.00 18.92 -6.87
C VAL A 194 -9.46 18.58 -8.25
N ALA A 195 -8.66 17.56 -8.35
CA ALA A 195 -8.04 17.15 -9.60
C ALA A 195 -8.12 15.63 -9.82
N ASP A 196 -8.37 15.22 -11.07
CA ASP A 196 -8.19 13.83 -11.47
C ASP A 196 -6.70 13.61 -11.81
N VAL A 197 -6.02 12.80 -11.00
CA VAL A 197 -4.58 12.55 -11.16
C VAL A 197 -4.28 11.12 -11.55
N GLY A 198 -3.40 10.95 -12.54
CA GLY A 198 -2.89 9.66 -12.99
C GLY A 198 -1.37 9.59 -12.82
N PHE A 199 -0.87 8.42 -12.42
CA PHE A 199 0.57 8.17 -12.29
C PHE A 199 1.06 7.30 -13.43
N ARG A 200 2.24 7.60 -13.98
CA ARG A 200 2.87 6.83 -15.06
C ARG A 200 4.32 6.50 -14.74
N TYR A 201 4.69 5.26 -14.99
CA TYR A 201 6.07 4.77 -14.95
C TYR A 201 6.43 4.15 -16.30
N GLY A 202 7.30 4.80 -17.06
CA GLY A 202 7.60 4.35 -18.43
C GLY A 202 6.34 4.18 -19.28
N GLY A 203 6.09 2.98 -19.80
CA GLY A 203 4.89 2.63 -20.56
C GLY A 203 3.68 2.25 -19.72
N TRP A 204 3.87 2.01 -18.41
CA TRP A 204 2.79 1.58 -17.52
C TRP A 204 2.02 2.77 -16.95
N ARG A 205 0.68 2.72 -17.04
CA ARG A 205 -0.24 3.73 -16.51
C ARG A 205 -0.95 3.18 -15.30
N GLY A 206 -0.83 3.85 -14.15
CA GLY A 206 -1.59 3.56 -12.94
C GLY A 206 -3.05 4.01 -13.05
N ARG A 207 -3.86 3.58 -12.09
CA ARG A 207 -5.26 4.04 -11.97
C ARG A 207 -5.31 5.53 -11.66
N ARG A 208 -6.30 6.22 -12.23
CA ARG A 208 -6.61 7.59 -11.87
C ARG A 208 -7.18 7.64 -10.46
N ARG A 209 -6.88 8.72 -9.76
CA ARG A 209 -7.36 8.99 -8.40
C ARG A 209 -7.81 10.43 -8.30
N LEU A 210 -8.87 10.63 -7.53
CA LEU A 210 -9.32 11.97 -7.21
C LEU A 210 -8.44 12.53 -6.09
N LEU A 211 -7.76 13.63 -6.39
CA LEU A 211 -6.95 14.39 -5.46
C LEU A 211 -7.78 15.55 -4.92
N ARG A 212 -7.80 15.71 -3.61
CA ARG A 212 -8.41 16.88 -2.95
C ARG A 212 -7.34 17.64 -2.18
N VAL A 213 -7.26 18.92 -2.43
CA VAL A 213 -6.30 19.81 -1.79
C VAL A 213 -7.05 20.93 -1.09
N TRP A 214 -6.68 21.19 0.16
CA TRP A 214 -7.26 22.25 0.98
C TRP A 214 -6.18 23.22 1.45
N CYS A 215 -6.32 24.47 1.06
CA CYS A 215 -5.51 25.59 1.53
C CYS A 215 -6.40 26.45 2.45
N ASN A 216 -6.42 26.10 3.73
CA ASN A 216 -7.30 26.76 4.70
C ASN A 216 -6.65 28.03 5.27
N ASP A 217 -7.48 29.00 5.68
CA ASP A 217 -7.08 30.22 6.38
C ASP A 217 -5.99 31.02 5.64
N VAL A 218 -6.17 31.20 4.33
CA VAL A 218 -5.28 32.06 3.55
C VAL A 218 -5.66 33.51 3.85
N SER A 219 -4.77 34.21 4.54
CA SER A 219 -5.01 35.57 5.03
C SER A 219 -4.65 36.61 3.99
N LEU A 220 -5.57 37.51 3.71
CA LEU A 220 -5.37 38.67 2.86
C LEU A 220 -5.49 39.96 3.65
N SER A 221 -4.66 40.96 3.30
CA SER A 221 -4.83 42.29 3.83
C SER A 221 -6.14 42.91 3.37
N GLY A 222 -6.92 43.45 4.29
CA GLY A 222 -8.20 44.07 3.99
C GLY A 222 -8.09 45.28 3.06
N SER A 223 -6.98 46.06 3.16
CA SER A 223 -6.73 47.26 2.34
C SER A 223 -6.17 46.93 0.96
N SER A 224 -5.13 46.10 0.89
CA SER A 224 -4.45 45.80 -0.37
C SER A 224 -5.03 44.60 -1.11
N GLY A 225 -5.82 43.76 -0.43
CA GLY A 225 -6.35 42.50 -0.98
C GLY A 225 -5.25 41.47 -1.29
N LYS A 226 -4.01 41.69 -0.87
CA LYS A 226 -2.89 40.77 -1.12
C LYS A 226 -2.66 39.83 0.05
N MET A 227 -2.21 38.61 -0.26
CA MET A 227 -1.87 37.60 0.74
C MET A 227 -0.83 38.12 1.74
N THR A 228 -1.05 37.82 3.01
CA THR A 228 -0.15 38.13 4.13
C THR A 228 0.43 36.82 4.69
N GLY A 229 1.64 36.88 5.25
CA GLY A 229 2.28 35.73 5.91
C GLY A 229 3.06 34.78 4.98
N GLY A 230 3.17 35.09 3.69
CA GLY A 230 3.99 34.33 2.74
C GLY A 230 3.35 33.00 2.27
N PRO A 231 4.11 32.18 1.52
CA PRO A 231 3.62 30.92 0.99
C PRO A 231 3.10 29.96 2.06
N LYS A 232 2.00 29.26 1.78
CA LYS A 232 1.36 28.35 2.73
C LYS A 232 1.16 26.96 2.10
N THR A 233 1.62 25.91 2.81
CA THR A 233 1.42 24.51 2.40
C THR A 233 -0.03 24.13 2.61
N CYS A 234 -0.61 23.44 1.59
CA CYS A 234 -1.97 22.96 1.61
C CYS A 234 -2.03 21.49 2.05
N THR A 235 -3.13 21.07 2.63
CA THR A 235 -3.37 19.66 3.00
C THR A 235 -3.86 18.91 1.78
N VAL A 236 -3.28 17.74 1.53
CA VAL A 236 -3.61 16.83 0.42
C VAL A 236 -4.22 15.55 0.96
N GLY A 237 -5.38 15.14 0.39
CA GLY A 237 -6.11 13.95 0.82
C GLY A 237 -6.89 13.26 -0.31
#